data_f0c80bee8df98a0be6a785e3461c4d68
#
_entry.id   f0c80bee8df98a0be6a785e3461c4d68
#
_cell.length_a   1.000
_cell.length_b   1.000
_cell.length_c   1.000
_cell.angle_alpha   90.00
_cell.angle_beta   90.00
_cell.angle_gamma   90.00
#
_symmetry.space_group_name_H-M   'P 1'
#
loop_
_entity.id
_entity.type
_entity.pdbx_description
1 polymer ?
#
loop_
_entity_poly.entity_id
_entity_poly.type
_entity_poly.pdbx_seq_one_letter_code
_entity_poly.pdbx_strand_id
1 'polypeptide(L)'
;PAGYARDTARELSSKAGGETVTFSLDPSRGALLSLLVQSPSILERVQQGKTVGYLIIFLGVVGLVLVIERWMRLNILSRRMNHQLKNMDQISDDNPIGRIMGSYYESEHLQDLEVISRKLETIVITDVAAVKRGIPLIKVFAAVAPLMGLLGTVSGMIETFQAITLFGTGDPKLMAGGISTALITTVLGLCVAIPLLLSHSFLNGRSLQMSKIIGEQAAGMMAQKAESIAEEKNRS
;
A
#
# COMPACT_ATOMS: atom_id res chain seq x y z
N PRO A 1 29.96 5.17 -18.83
CA PRO A 1 30.61 5.81 -19.99
C PRO A 1 31.70 6.80 -19.56
N ALA A 2 31.44 7.63 -18.50
CA ALA A 2 32.46 8.61 -18.04
C ALA A 2 33.76 7.96 -17.50
N GLY A 3 33.65 6.75 -16.91
CA GLY A 3 34.83 5.98 -16.48
C GLY A 3 35.69 5.55 -17.65
N TYR A 4 35.10 4.95 -18.65
CA TYR A 4 35.79 4.46 -19.84
C TYR A 4 36.52 5.56 -20.62
N ALA A 5 35.88 6.73 -20.79
CA ALA A 5 36.50 7.89 -21.44
C ALA A 5 37.71 8.46 -20.65
N ARG A 6 37.66 8.37 -19.32
CA ARG A 6 38.80 8.78 -18.46
C ARG A 6 39.94 7.78 -18.51
N ASP A 7 39.62 6.50 -18.56
CA ASP A 7 40.61 5.44 -18.59
C ASP A 7 41.37 5.44 -19.94
N THR A 8 40.63 5.60 -21.06
CA THR A 8 41.26 5.76 -22.39
C THR A 8 42.07 7.03 -22.52
N ALA A 9 41.67 8.15 -21.92
CA ALA A 9 42.43 9.40 -21.88
C ALA A 9 43.74 9.24 -21.06
N ARG A 10 43.68 8.53 -19.94
CA ARG A 10 44.88 8.21 -19.12
C ARG A 10 45.83 7.29 -19.88
N GLU A 11 45.30 6.30 -20.56
CA GLU A 11 46.11 5.36 -21.36
C GLU A 11 46.82 6.06 -22.51
N LEU A 12 46.15 7.02 -23.17
CA LEU A 12 46.75 7.88 -24.21
C LEU A 12 47.87 8.78 -23.66
N SER A 13 47.73 9.26 -22.42
CA SER A 13 48.72 10.16 -21.80
C SER A 13 49.91 9.40 -21.21
N SER A 14 49.82 8.10 -20.97
CA SER A 14 50.84 7.29 -20.31
C SER A 14 51.71 6.46 -21.26
N LYS A 15 51.29 6.26 -22.53
CA LYS A 15 52.04 5.45 -23.52
C LYS A 15 52.99 6.31 -24.36
N ALA A 16 54.17 5.76 -24.63
CA ALA A 16 55.19 6.39 -25.47
C ALA A 16 54.78 6.28 -26.96
N GLY A 17 55.28 7.24 -27.77
CA GLY A 17 54.97 7.30 -29.21
C GLY A 17 55.33 6.01 -29.95
N GLY A 18 54.37 5.39 -30.62
CA GLY A 18 54.52 4.16 -31.42
C GLY A 18 53.73 2.96 -30.93
N GLU A 19 53.09 3.04 -29.77
CA GLU A 19 52.19 1.97 -29.27
C GLU A 19 50.75 2.17 -29.73
N THR A 20 50.06 1.06 -30.05
CA THR A 20 48.65 1.08 -30.42
C THR A 20 47.75 1.26 -29.16
N VAL A 21 46.90 2.26 -29.21
CA VAL A 21 45.91 2.53 -28.17
C VAL A 21 44.50 2.36 -28.75
N THR A 22 43.70 1.57 -28.08
CA THR A 22 42.29 1.47 -28.43
C THR A 22 41.52 2.66 -27.89
N PHE A 23 40.94 3.51 -28.73
CA PHE A 23 40.08 4.58 -28.33
C PHE A 23 38.73 4.49 -29.05
N SER A 24 37.66 4.84 -28.33
CA SER A 24 36.34 4.90 -28.93
C SER A 24 36.15 6.21 -29.66
N LEU A 25 35.99 6.13 -30.97
CA LEU A 25 35.49 7.22 -31.78
C LEU A 25 33.96 7.21 -31.76
N ASP A 26 33.37 8.31 -31.35
CA ASP A 26 31.93 8.51 -31.53
C ASP A 26 31.65 9.06 -32.96
N PRO A 27 31.19 8.20 -33.88
CA PRO A 27 30.93 8.62 -35.27
C PRO A 27 29.76 9.60 -35.39
N SER A 28 28.95 9.76 -34.32
CA SER A 28 27.83 10.64 -34.24
C SER A 28 28.17 12.08 -33.83
N ARG A 29 29.45 12.45 -33.77
CA ARG A 29 29.96 13.76 -33.32
C ARG A 29 29.43 14.19 -31.96
N GLY A 30 29.27 13.26 -31.03
CA GLY A 30 28.79 13.54 -29.68
C GLY A 30 27.26 13.41 -29.50
N ALA A 31 26.52 13.11 -30.55
CA ALA A 31 25.06 12.99 -30.44
C ALA A 31 24.66 11.80 -29.55
N LEU A 32 25.34 10.65 -29.65
CA LEU A 32 25.11 9.50 -28.78
C LEU A 32 25.53 9.77 -27.33
N LEU A 33 26.65 10.47 -27.13
CA LEU A 33 27.11 10.87 -25.78
C LEU A 33 26.16 11.89 -25.15
N SER A 34 25.62 12.83 -25.94
CA SER A 34 24.62 13.79 -25.46
C SER A 34 23.31 13.13 -25.03
N LEU A 35 22.87 12.06 -25.73
CA LEU A 35 21.69 11.26 -25.34
C LEU A 35 21.91 10.52 -24.01
N LEU A 36 23.12 10.01 -23.75
CA LEU A 36 23.48 9.34 -22.50
C LEU A 36 23.57 10.33 -21.32
N VAL A 37 24.03 11.56 -21.58
CA VAL A 37 24.10 12.64 -20.57
C VAL A 37 22.70 13.22 -20.30
N GLN A 38 21.79 13.19 -21.27
CA GLN A 38 20.43 13.72 -21.15
C GLN A 38 19.41 12.71 -20.58
N SER A 39 19.85 11.51 -20.16
CA SER A 39 18.92 10.58 -19.48
C SER A 39 18.46 11.19 -18.15
N PRO A 40 17.18 11.57 -18.00
CA PRO A 40 16.70 12.26 -16.80
C PRO A 40 16.81 11.35 -15.59
N SER A 41 17.34 11.88 -14.51
CA SER A 41 17.38 11.19 -13.20
C SER A 41 15.96 10.90 -12.70
N ILE A 42 15.82 9.96 -11.74
CA ILE A 42 14.53 9.62 -11.15
C ILE A 42 13.86 10.88 -10.57
N LEU A 43 14.64 11.75 -9.94
CA LEU A 43 14.15 13.01 -9.36
C LEU A 43 13.61 13.95 -10.44
N GLU A 44 14.31 14.09 -11.56
CA GLU A 44 13.87 14.91 -12.70
C GLU A 44 12.60 14.36 -13.34
N ARG A 45 12.46 13.03 -13.42
CA ARG A 45 11.21 12.38 -13.87
C ARG A 45 10.05 12.70 -12.97
N VAL A 46 10.24 12.67 -11.64
CA VAL A 46 9.20 13.05 -10.67
C VAL A 46 8.81 14.51 -10.85
N GLN A 47 9.80 15.42 -11.03
CA GLN A 47 9.54 16.85 -11.26
C GLN A 47 8.77 17.10 -12.58
N GLN A 48 8.99 16.29 -13.60
CA GLN A 48 8.24 16.36 -14.86
C GLN A 48 6.74 16.07 -14.67
N GLY A 49 6.35 15.32 -13.62
CA GLY A 49 4.95 15.09 -13.26
C GLY A 49 4.20 16.33 -12.76
N LYS A 50 4.92 17.44 -12.52
CA LYS A 50 4.38 18.72 -12.05
C LYS A 50 3.45 18.54 -10.84
N THR A 51 2.42 19.38 -10.71
CA THR A 51 1.47 19.37 -9.58
C THR A 51 0.78 18.03 -9.41
N VAL A 52 0.34 17.40 -10.50
CA VAL A 52 -0.37 16.12 -10.45
C VAL A 52 0.56 15.00 -9.95
N GLY A 53 1.82 14.99 -10.41
CA GLY A 53 2.82 14.03 -9.93
C GLY A 53 3.05 14.12 -8.42
N TYR A 54 3.18 15.33 -7.88
CA TYR A 54 3.34 15.54 -6.43
C TYR A 54 2.11 15.09 -5.64
N LEU A 55 0.89 15.33 -6.15
CA LEU A 55 -0.34 14.86 -5.50
C LEU A 55 -0.42 13.33 -5.47
N ILE A 56 -0.01 12.65 -6.54
CA ILE A 56 0.04 11.19 -6.59
C ILE A 56 1.04 10.64 -5.56
N ILE A 57 2.22 11.24 -5.46
CA ILE A 57 3.24 10.83 -4.48
C ILE A 57 2.74 11.07 -3.06
N PHE A 58 2.13 12.22 -2.78
CA PHE A 58 1.54 12.52 -1.48
C PHE A 58 0.49 11.49 -1.09
N LEU A 59 -0.44 11.15 -2.02
CA LEU A 59 -1.45 10.11 -1.82
C LEU A 59 -0.80 8.75 -1.56
N GLY A 60 0.28 8.43 -2.27
CA GLY A 60 1.06 7.21 -2.08
C GLY A 60 1.70 7.13 -0.69
N VAL A 61 2.31 8.21 -0.23
CA VAL A 61 2.93 8.28 1.11
C VAL A 61 1.88 8.12 2.21
N VAL A 62 0.75 8.84 2.11
CA VAL A 62 -0.35 8.71 3.08
C VAL A 62 -0.92 7.29 3.06
N GLY A 63 -1.13 6.72 1.87
CA GLY A 63 -1.58 5.33 1.73
C GLY A 63 -0.62 4.32 2.35
N LEU A 64 0.69 4.49 2.16
CA LEU A 64 1.72 3.63 2.74
C LEU A 64 1.76 3.73 4.27
N VAL A 65 1.64 4.93 4.82
CA VAL A 65 1.55 5.16 6.28
C VAL A 65 0.34 4.43 6.86
N LEU A 66 -0.82 4.50 6.20
CA LEU A 66 -2.01 3.76 6.61
C LEU A 66 -1.81 2.24 6.53
N VAL A 67 -1.14 1.75 5.51
CA VAL A 67 -0.80 0.31 5.38
C VAL A 67 0.07 -0.15 6.55
N ILE A 68 1.12 0.60 6.87
CA ILE A 68 2.06 0.26 7.96
C ILE A 68 1.33 0.30 9.31
N GLU A 69 0.54 1.34 9.57
CA GLU A 69 -0.25 1.49 10.80
C GLU A 69 -1.21 0.31 10.97
N ARG A 70 -1.94 -0.06 9.92
CA ARG A 70 -2.88 -1.17 9.95
C ARG A 70 -2.19 -2.52 10.10
N TRP A 71 -1.10 -2.72 9.39
CA TRP A 71 -0.30 -3.94 9.51
C TRP A 71 0.22 -4.15 10.95
N MET A 72 0.74 -3.09 11.58
CA MET A 72 1.20 -3.16 12.96
C MET A 72 0.04 -3.47 13.93
N ARG A 73 -1.10 -2.76 13.81
CA ARG A 73 -2.26 -2.99 14.68
C ARG A 73 -2.80 -4.41 14.57
N LEU A 74 -2.97 -4.92 13.34
CA LEU A 74 -3.44 -6.28 13.12
C LEU A 74 -2.45 -7.33 13.64
N ASN A 75 -1.14 -7.09 13.51
CA ASN A 75 -0.12 -7.99 14.05
C ASN A 75 -0.15 -8.04 15.58
N ILE A 76 -0.25 -6.90 16.25
CA ILE A 76 -0.33 -6.83 17.70
C ILE A 76 -1.60 -7.53 18.17
N LEU A 77 -2.74 -7.21 17.57
CA LEU A 77 -4.01 -7.81 17.93
C LEU A 77 -4.03 -9.33 17.69
N SER A 78 -3.50 -9.81 16.57
CA SER A 78 -3.38 -11.23 16.26
C SER A 78 -2.52 -11.98 17.29
N ARG A 79 -1.41 -11.36 17.73
CA ARG A 79 -0.56 -11.94 18.78
C ARG A 79 -1.30 -12.05 20.13
N ARG A 80 -2.04 -11.00 20.51
CA ARG A 80 -2.83 -10.99 21.76
C ARG A 80 -3.95 -12.03 21.73
N MET A 81 -4.68 -12.12 20.60
CA MET A 81 -5.71 -13.14 20.41
C MET A 81 -5.13 -14.56 20.50
N ASN A 82 -4.00 -14.81 19.83
CA ASN A 82 -3.35 -16.13 19.88
C ASN A 82 -2.81 -16.47 21.27
N HIS A 83 -2.36 -15.48 22.03
CA HIS A 83 -1.93 -15.68 23.42
C HIS A 83 -3.13 -16.03 24.30
N GLN A 84 -4.27 -15.34 24.12
CA GLN A 84 -5.51 -15.61 24.86
C GLN A 84 -6.05 -17.02 24.58
N LEU A 85 -6.02 -17.45 23.31
CA LEU A 85 -6.46 -18.81 22.92
C LEU A 85 -5.61 -19.93 23.53
N LYS A 86 -4.34 -19.64 23.86
CA LYS A 86 -3.44 -20.61 24.52
C LYS A 86 -3.57 -20.60 26.05
N ASN A 87 -4.00 -19.49 26.62
CA ASN A 87 -4.09 -19.27 28.06
C ASN A 87 -5.51 -18.81 28.43
N MET A 88 -6.46 -19.75 28.34
CA MET A 88 -7.87 -19.45 28.60
C MET A 88 -8.18 -19.15 30.07
N ASP A 89 -7.31 -19.55 30.99
CA ASP A 89 -7.50 -19.30 32.43
C ASP A 89 -7.21 -17.85 32.85
N GLN A 90 -6.45 -17.09 32.02
CA GLN A 90 -6.12 -15.69 32.27
C GLN A 90 -6.87 -14.79 31.31
N ILE A 91 -8.04 -14.34 31.69
CA ILE A 91 -8.88 -13.48 30.87
C ILE A 91 -8.27 -12.07 30.82
N SER A 92 -8.06 -11.54 29.62
CA SER A 92 -7.54 -10.20 29.39
C SER A 92 -8.45 -9.40 28.47
N ASP A 93 -8.92 -8.24 28.90
CA ASP A 93 -9.82 -7.36 28.12
C ASP A 93 -9.10 -6.62 26.97
N ASP A 94 -7.80 -6.81 26.81
CA ASP A 94 -6.98 -6.14 25.80
C ASP A 94 -7.16 -6.72 24.38
N ASN A 95 -7.96 -7.77 24.24
CA ASN A 95 -8.24 -8.46 23.00
C ASN A 95 -9.72 -8.90 22.87
N PRO A 96 -10.25 -9.08 21.65
CA PRO A 96 -11.65 -9.47 21.43
C PRO A 96 -12.06 -10.77 22.12
N ILE A 97 -11.18 -11.76 22.10
CA ILE A 97 -11.47 -13.08 22.66
C ILE A 97 -11.62 -12.98 24.19
N GLY A 98 -10.72 -12.25 24.85
CA GLY A 98 -10.81 -12.03 26.28
C GLY A 98 -12.06 -11.26 26.69
N ARG A 99 -12.49 -10.25 25.90
CA ARG A 99 -13.76 -9.54 26.15
C ARG A 99 -14.98 -10.44 26.01
N ILE A 100 -14.99 -11.32 25.02
CA ILE A 100 -16.05 -12.32 24.84
C ILE A 100 -16.08 -13.28 26.03
N MET A 101 -14.91 -13.79 26.45
CA MET A 101 -14.79 -14.67 27.62
C MET A 101 -15.22 -13.97 28.90
N GLY A 102 -14.73 -12.76 29.15
CA GLY A 102 -15.11 -11.95 30.32
C GLY A 102 -16.61 -11.74 30.41
N SER A 103 -17.22 -11.31 29.31
CA SER A 103 -18.70 -11.12 29.26
C SER A 103 -19.48 -12.41 29.43
N TYR A 104 -18.94 -13.54 28.93
CA TYR A 104 -19.54 -14.85 29.13
C TYR A 104 -19.53 -15.25 30.62
N TYR A 105 -18.40 -15.17 31.30
CA TYR A 105 -18.26 -15.53 32.71
C TYR A 105 -19.04 -14.58 33.63
N GLU A 106 -19.05 -13.27 33.35
CA GLU A 106 -19.90 -12.31 34.07
C GLU A 106 -21.39 -12.66 33.98
N SER A 107 -21.78 -13.28 32.88
CA SER A 107 -23.17 -13.65 32.60
C SER A 107 -23.46 -15.12 32.93
N GLU A 108 -22.53 -15.84 33.57
CA GLU A 108 -22.67 -17.27 33.87
C GLU A 108 -23.87 -17.58 34.77
N HIS A 109 -24.19 -16.67 35.69
CA HIS A 109 -25.35 -16.77 36.61
C HIS A 109 -26.71 -16.49 35.92
N LEU A 110 -26.70 -15.96 34.70
CA LEU A 110 -27.92 -15.71 33.95
C LEU A 110 -28.38 -17.02 33.27
N GLN A 111 -29.65 -17.35 33.43
CA GLN A 111 -30.29 -18.48 32.74
C GLN A 111 -30.94 -18.07 31.43
N ASP A 112 -31.00 -16.76 31.14
CA ASP A 112 -31.58 -16.23 29.91
C ASP A 112 -30.55 -16.21 28.77
N LEU A 113 -30.64 -17.22 27.91
CA LEU A 113 -29.74 -17.38 26.75
C LEU A 113 -29.86 -16.23 25.77
N GLU A 114 -31.02 -15.58 25.65
CA GLU A 114 -31.23 -14.48 24.73
C GLU A 114 -30.46 -13.24 25.17
N VAL A 115 -30.45 -12.94 26.46
CA VAL A 115 -29.70 -11.80 27.02
C VAL A 115 -28.18 -12.01 26.83
N ILE A 116 -27.67 -13.21 27.08
CA ILE A 116 -26.25 -13.55 26.89
C ILE A 116 -25.89 -13.41 25.40
N SER A 117 -26.72 -13.96 24.51
CA SER A 117 -26.50 -13.88 23.06
C SER A 117 -26.38 -12.44 22.58
N ARG A 118 -27.33 -11.58 22.98
CA ARG A 118 -27.31 -10.15 22.59
C ARG A 118 -26.08 -9.42 23.10
N LYS A 119 -25.59 -9.72 24.31
CA LYS A 119 -24.35 -9.15 24.84
C LYS A 119 -23.13 -9.55 24.00
N LEU A 120 -22.98 -10.84 23.76
CA LEU A 120 -21.84 -11.37 22.97
C LEU A 120 -21.90 -10.86 21.51
N GLU A 121 -23.07 -10.82 20.90
CA GLU A 121 -23.26 -10.30 19.56
C GLU A 121 -22.82 -8.82 19.46
N THR A 122 -23.17 -8.00 20.44
CA THR A 122 -22.75 -6.59 20.50
C THR A 122 -21.22 -6.46 20.54
N ILE A 123 -20.54 -7.29 21.34
CA ILE A 123 -19.08 -7.31 21.41
C ILE A 123 -18.49 -7.73 20.07
N VAL A 124 -19.00 -8.82 19.47
CA VAL A 124 -18.53 -9.32 18.18
C VAL A 124 -18.67 -8.26 17.09
N ILE A 125 -19.82 -7.61 16.98
CA ILE A 125 -20.05 -6.57 15.96
C ILE A 125 -19.05 -5.41 16.15
N THR A 126 -18.87 -4.95 17.38
CA THR A 126 -17.97 -3.83 17.70
C THR A 126 -16.52 -4.18 17.39
N ASP A 127 -16.07 -5.35 17.80
CA ASP A 127 -14.69 -5.79 17.62
C ASP A 127 -14.36 -6.12 16.16
N VAL A 128 -15.28 -6.75 15.44
CA VAL A 128 -15.14 -6.98 13.98
C VAL A 128 -15.09 -5.66 13.23
N ALA A 129 -15.91 -4.67 13.60
CA ALA A 129 -15.85 -3.34 13.02
C ALA A 129 -14.49 -2.66 13.29
N ALA A 130 -13.95 -2.78 14.50
CA ALA A 130 -12.63 -2.26 14.86
C ALA A 130 -11.49 -2.92 14.07
N VAL A 131 -11.54 -4.24 13.86
CA VAL A 131 -10.57 -5.00 13.05
C VAL A 131 -10.58 -4.55 11.60
N LYS A 132 -11.75 -4.32 11.01
CA LYS A 132 -11.93 -3.89 9.61
C LYS A 132 -11.67 -2.40 9.38
N ARG A 133 -11.67 -1.59 10.43
CA ARG A 133 -11.57 -0.14 10.34
C ARG A 133 -10.33 0.30 9.56
N GLY A 134 -10.48 1.26 8.62
CA GLY A 134 -9.41 1.87 7.84
C GLY A 134 -8.91 1.05 6.65
N ILE A 135 -9.16 -0.26 6.58
CA ILE A 135 -8.78 -1.09 5.43
C ILE A 135 -9.48 -0.63 4.13
N PRO A 136 -10.80 -0.28 4.14
CA PRO A 136 -11.47 0.23 2.94
C PRO A 136 -10.84 1.51 2.39
N LEU A 137 -10.26 2.36 3.25
CA LEU A 137 -9.62 3.60 2.82
C LEU A 137 -8.38 3.34 1.97
N ILE A 138 -7.60 2.31 2.29
CA ILE A 138 -6.43 1.88 1.49
C ILE A 138 -6.90 1.48 0.08
N LYS A 139 -8.03 0.78 -0.05
CA LYS A 139 -8.64 0.43 -1.33
C LYS A 139 -9.01 1.67 -2.15
N VAL A 140 -9.59 2.67 -1.50
CA VAL A 140 -9.95 3.94 -2.15
C VAL A 140 -8.70 4.63 -2.70
N PHE A 141 -7.63 4.73 -1.92
CA PHE A 141 -6.37 5.32 -2.38
C PHE A 141 -5.75 4.55 -3.54
N ALA A 142 -5.77 3.22 -3.49
CA ALA A 142 -5.31 2.38 -4.58
C ALA A 142 -6.11 2.59 -5.88
N ALA A 143 -7.42 2.83 -5.77
CA ALA A 143 -8.29 3.10 -6.92
C ALA A 143 -8.12 4.53 -7.46
N VAL A 144 -7.92 5.52 -6.58
CA VAL A 144 -7.79 6.93 -6.97
C VAL A 144 -6.44 7.22 -7.62
N ALA A 145 -5.36 6.56 -7.23
CA ALA A 145 -4.02 6.83 -7.76
C ALA A 145 -3.91 6.71 -9.29
N PRO A 146 -4.44 5.67 -9.97
CA PRO A 146 -4.43 5.59 -11.43
C PRO A 146 -5.32 6.66 -12.09
N LEU A 147 -6.43 7.03 -11.45
CA LEU A 147 -7.32 8.09 -11.95
C LEU A 147 -6.61 9.45 -11.92
N MET A 148 -5.82 9.72 -10.88
CA MET A 148 -4.94 10.88 -10.83
C MET A 148 -3.87 10.83 -11.91
N GLY A 149 -3.33 9.66 -12.22
CA GLY A 149 -2.42 9.45 -13.35
C GLY A 149 -3.08 9.81 -14.68
N LEU A 150 -4.31 9.35 -14.89
CA LEU A 150 -5.12 9.68 -16.07
C LEU A 150 -5.40 11.20 -16.16
N LEU A 151 -5.73 11.85 -15.04
CA LEU A 151 -5.88 13.31 -14.98
C LEU A 151 -4.59 14.01 -15.45
N GLY A 152 -3.44 13.49 -15.06
CA GLY A 152 -2.14 13.98 -15.49
C GLY A 152 -1.92 13.85 -16.99
N THR A 153 -2.42 12.76 -17.63
CA THR A 153 -2.35 12.64 -19.10
C THR A 153 -3.18 13.68 -19.81
N VAL A 154 -4.40 13.92 -19.35
CA VAL A 154 -5.27 14.94 -19.92
C VAL A 154 -4.65 16.33 -19.79
N SER A 155 -4.14 16.67 -18.59
CA SER A 155 -3.47 17.94 -18.33
C SER A 155 -2.22 18.13 -19.21
N GLY A 156 -1.37 17.11 -19.31
CA GLY A 156 -0.16 17.16 -20.14
C GLY A 156 -0.46 17.30 -21.63
N MET A 157 -1.51 16.65 -22.12
CA MET A 157 -1.95 16.80 -23.53
C MET A 157 -2.54 18.18 -23.80
N ILE A 158 -3.31 18.74 -22.87
CA ILE A 158 -3.80 20.14 -22.98
C ILE A 158 -2.62 21.11 -23.14
N GLU A 159 -1.58 20.99 -22.29
CA GLU A 159 -0.38 21.83 -22.40
C GLU A 159 0.31 21.67 -23.76
N THR A 160 0.38 20.43 -24.29
CA THR A 160 0.96 20.16 -25.61
C THR A 160 0.18 20.88 -26.71
N PHE A 161 -1.15 20.78 -26.74
CA PHE A 161 -1.98 21.46 -27.72
C PHE A 161 -1.93 22.98 -27.57
N GLN A 162 -1.88 23.50 -26.37
CA GLN A 162 -1.69 24.96 -26.16
C GLN A 162 -0.34 25.44 -26.71
N ALA A 163 0.74 24.67 -26.50
CA ALA A 163 2.05 25.00 -27.07
C ALA A 163 2.02 25.00 -28.59
N ILE A 164 1.36 24.01 -29.23
CA ILE A 164 1.18 23.97 -30.70
C ILE A 164 0.39 25.19 -31.19
N THR A 165 -0.67 25.56 -30.48
CA THR A 165 -1.52 26.70 -30.91
C THR A 165 -0.78 28.04 -30.81
N LEU A 166 0.06 28.22 -29.79
CA LEU A 166 0.78 29.48 -29.54
C LEU A 166 2.05 29.61 -30.38
N PHE A 167 2.80 28.53 -30.53
CA PHE A 167 4.15 28.54 -31.15
C PHE A 167 4.22 27.78 -32.48
N GLY A 168 3.12 27.15 -32.92
CA GLY A 168 3.12 26.27 -34.07
C GLY A 168 3.84 24.96 -33.82
N THR A 169 4.05 24.16 -34.86
CA THR A 169 4.73 22.85 -34.80
C THR A 169 6.26 22.95 -34.81
N GLY A 170 6.80 24.17 -34.70
CA GLY A 170 8.23 24.45 -34.95
C GLY A 170 9.18 24.10 -33.82
N ASP A 171 8.70 23.86 -32.59
CA ASP A 171 9.54 23.50 -31.45
C ASP A 171 9.16 22.14 -30.87
N PRO A 172 9.83 21.05 -31.27
CA PRO A 172 9.60 19.70 -30.73
C PRO A 172 9.85 19.57 -29.25
N LYS A 173 10.69 20.44 -28.63
CA LYS A 173 11.00 20.38 -27.19
C LYS A 173 9.81 20.78 -26.33
N LEU A 174 9.07 21.82 -26.73
CA LEU A 174 7.87 22.27 -26.02
C LEU A 174 6.78 21.19 -26.04
N MET A 175 6.59 20.54 -27.21
CA MET A 175 5.63 19.45 -27.35
C MET A 175 6.04 18.20 -26.53
N ALA A 176 7.31 17.83 -26.56
CA ALA A 176 7.84 16.70 -25.80
C ALA A 176 7.64 16.86 -24.27
N GLY A 177 7.70 18.08 -23.76
CA GLY A 177 7.49 18.35 -22.34
C GLY A 177 6.11 17.95 -21.83
N GLY A 178 5.02 18.34 -22.54
CA GLY A 178 3.65 17.99 -22.19
C GLY A 178 3.37 16.48 -22.31
N ILE A 179 3.88 15.86 -23.39
CA ILE A 179 3.79 14.40 -23.58
C ILE A 179 4.52 13.66 -22.46
N SER A 180 5.72 14.10 -22.10
CA SER A 180 6.48 13.51 -21.00
C SER A 180 5.72 13.60 -19.67
N THR A 181 5.15 14.75 -19.35
CA THR A 181 4.30 14.95 -18.16
C THR A 181 3.15 13.93 -18.15
N ALA A 182 2.46 13.77 -19.27
CA ALA A 182 1.35 12.83 -19.40
C ALA A 182 1.77 11.38 -19.11
N LEU A 183 2.86 10.93 -19.72
CA LEU A 183 3.33 9.54 -19.55
C LEU A 183 3.83 9.27 -18.12
N ILE A 184 4.58 10.20 -17.53
CA ILE A 184 5.16 10.05 -16.21
C ILE A 184 4.09 10.02 -15.12
N THR A 185 3.07 10.86 -15.20
CA THR A 185 1.98 10.85 -14.22
C THR A 185 1.22 9.52 -14.22
N THR A 186 1.03 8.89 -15.37
CA THR A 186 0.44 7.54 -15.46
C THR A 186 1.31 6.51 -14.78
N VAL A 187 2.61 6.51 -15.06
CA VAL A 187 3.56 5.59 -14.41
C VAL A 187 3.56 5.78 -12.90
N LEU A 188 3.60 7.02 -12.41
CA LEU A 188 3.53 7.31 -10.97
C LEU A 188 2.23 6.81 -10.34
N GLY A 189 1.10 7.02 -11.02
CA GLY A 189 -0.21 6.53 -10.56
C GLY A 189 -0.24 5.02 -10.39
N LEU A 190 0.30 4.28 -11.36
CA LEU A 190 0.38 2.81 -11.30
C LEU A 190 1.38 2.33 -10.26
N CYS A 191 2.55 2.99 -10.13
CA CYS A 191 3.55 2.66 -9.11
C CYS A 191 3.03 2.82 -7.68
N VAL A 192 2.11 3.75 -7.45
CA VAL A 192 1.43 3.93 -6.15
C VAL A 192 0.29 2.92 -5.98
N ALA A 193 -0.52 2.72 -7.03
CA ALA A 193 -1.71 1.89 -6.96
C ALA A 193 -1.41 0.41 -6.68
N ILE A 194 -0.42 -0.15 -7.39
CA ILE A 194 -0.13 -1.59 -7.31
C ILE A 194 0.28 -2.03 -5.90
N PRO A 195 1.25 -1.37 -5.22
CA PRO A 195 1.59 -1.74 -3.83
C PRO A 195 0.44 -1.55 -2.86
N LEU A 196 -0.36 -0.49 -3.00
CA LEU A 196 -1.51 -0.25 -2.13
C LEU A 196 -2.60 -1.30 -2.31
N LEU A 197 -2.87 -1.73 -3.57
CA LEU A 197 -3.86 -2.76 -3.86
C LEU A 197 -3.45 -4.12 -3.29
N LEU A 198 -2.18 -4.51 -3.47
CA LEU A 198 -1.65 -5.75 -2.91
C LEU A 198 -1.68 -5.73 -1.37
N SER A 199 -1.28 -4.60 -0.77
CA SER A 199 -1.33 -4.42 0.68
C SER A 199 -2.76 -4.48 1.21
N HIS A 200 -3.72 -3.83 0.52
CA HIS A 200 -5.13 -3.90 0.87
C HIS A 200 -5.63 -5.35 0.86
N SER A 201 -5.34 -6.11 -0.21
CA SER A 201 -5.77 -7.50 -0.34
C SER A 201 -5.25 -8.37 0.81
N PHE A 202 -3.96 -8.22 1.16
CA PHE A 202 -3.33 -8.94 2.26
C PHE A 202 -3.95 -8.58 3.63
N LEU A 203 -4.10 -7.28 3.92
CA LEU A 203 -4.67 -6.79 5.19
C LEU A 203 -6.15 -7.19 5.33
N ASN A 204 -6.90 -7.13 4.23
CA ASN A 204 -8.30 -7.53 4.20
C ASN A 204 -8.45 -9.02 4.49
N GLY A 205 -7.63 -9.88 3.89
CA GLY A 205 -7.62 -11.32 4.15
C GLY A 205 -7.33 -11.63 5.63
N ARG A 206 -6.31 -10.99 6.21
CA ARG A 206 -6.01 -11.14 7.65
C ARG A 206 -7.15 -10.66 8.55
N SER A 207 -7.73 -9.50 8.23
CA SER A 207 -8.87 -8.95 8.97
C SER A 207 -10.06 -9.90 8.94
N LEU A 208 -10.36 -10.48 7.78
CA LEU A 208 -11.45 -11.44 7.62
C LEU A 208 -11.22 -12.72 8.45
N GLN A 209 -10.00 -13.25 8.44
CA GLN A 209 -9.62 -14.40 9.25
C GLN A 209 -9.79 -14.13 10.75
N MET A 210 -9.34 -12.96 11.23
CA MET A 210 -9.51 -12.57 12.64
C MET A 210 -10.99 -12.40 12.99
N SER A 211 -11.78 -11.78 12.12
CA SER A 211 -13.22 -11.63 12.31
C SER A 211 -13.93 -12.99 12.40
N LYS A 212 -13.49 -13.96 11.61
CA LYS A 212 -14.00 -15.34 11.66
C LYS A 212 -13.70 -16.01 13.01
N ILE A 213 -12.47 -15.92 13.51
CA ILE A 213 -12.07 -16.45 14.81
C ILE A 213 -12.90 -15.83 15.94
N ILE A 214 -13.11 -14.49 15.92
CA ILE A 214 -13.93 -13.80 16.92
C ILE A 214 -15.35 -14.36 16.92
N GLY A 215 -15.98 -14.52 15.74
CA GLY A 215 -17.31 -15.06 15.61
C GLY A 215 -17.42 -16.54 16.04
N GLU A 216 -16.44 -17.36 15.69
CA GLU A 216 -16.40 -18.77 16.07
C GLU A 216 -16.27 -18.97 17.58
N GLN A 217 -15.46 -18.14 18.25
CA GLN A 217 -15.32 -18.20 19.72
C GLN A 217 -16.63 -17.80 20.43
N ALA A 218 -17.28 -16.74 19.96
CA ALA A 218 -18.56 -16.34 20.52
C ALA A 218 -19.65 -17.41 20.31
N ALA A 219 -19.73 -17.97 19.11
CA ALA A 219 -20.69 -19.05 18.80
C ALA A 219 -20.41 -20.33 19.62
N GLY A 220 -19.14 -20.68 19.80
CA GLY A 220 -18.75 -21.83 20.64
C GLY A 220 -19.17 -21.67 22.09
N MET A 221 -18.93 -20.50 22.69
CA MET A 221 -19.35 -20.20 24.07
C MET A 221 -20.89 -20.21 24.21
N MET A 222 -21.62 -19.70 23.23
CA MET A 222 -23.08 -19.76 23.21
C MET A 222 -23.59 -21.21 23.16
N ALA A 223 -22.99 -22.04 22.31
CA ALA A 223 -23.37 -23.46 22.22
C ALA A 223 -23.12 -24.17 23.55
N GLN A 224 -21.98 -23.95 24.18
CA GLN A 224 -21.64 -24.54 25.48
C GLN A 224 -22.62 -24.09 26.59
N LYS A 225 -23.05 -22.83 26.59
CA LYS A 225 -24.03 -22.33 27.54
C LYS A 225 -25.42 -22.96 27.33
N ALA A 226 -25.82 -23.06 26.06
CA ALA A 226 -27.11 -23.71 25.72
C ALA A 226 -27.16 -25.17 26.18
N GLU A 227 -26.04 -25.88 26.02
CA GLU A 227 -25.90 -27.26 26.43
C GLU A 227 -25.97 -27.39 27.97
N SER A 228 -25.27 -26.55 28.73
CA SER A 228 -25.30 -26.55 30.21
C SER A 228 -26.70 -26.28 30.76
N ILE A 229 -27.45 -25.32 30.16
CA ILE A 229 -28.84 -25.03 30.57
C ILE A 229 -29.77 -26.22 30.26
N ALA A 230 -29.59 -26.89 29.13
CA ALA A 230 -30.37 -28.06 28.76
C ALA A 230 -30.13 -29.24 29.71
N GLU A 231 -28.87 -29.47 30.11
CA GLU A 231 -28.51 -30.50 31.10
C GLU A 231 -29.07 -30.22 32.50
N GLU A 232 -29.05 -28.96 32.93
CA GLU A 232 -29.59 -28.55 34.23
C GLU A 232 -31.11 -28.76 34.28
N LYS A 233 -31.81 -28.46 33.18
CA LYS A 233 -33.26 -28.69 33.03
C LYS A 233 -33.63 -30.16 33.01
N ASN A 234 -32.76 -31.06 32.52
CA ASN A 234 -33.00 -32.47 32.51
C ASN A 234 -32.71 -33.18 33.85
N ARG A 235 -31.99 -32.52 34.77
CA ARG A 235 -31.66 -33.03 36.10
C ARG A 235 -32.66 -32.61 37.16
N SER A 236 -33.46 -31.55 36.94
CA SER A 236 -34.52 -31.05 37.80
C SER A 236 -35.89 -31.68 37.47
#